data_1c642836837eccc1dd09a8dc3e88d152
#
_entry.id   1c642836837eccc1dd09a8dc3e88d152
#
_cell.length_a   1.000
_cell.length_b   1.000
_cell.length_c   1.000
_cell.angle_alpha   90.00
_cell.angle_beta   90.00
_cell.angle_gamma   90.00
#
_symmetry.space_group_name_H-M   'P 1'
#
loop_
_entity.id
_entity.type
_entity.pdbx_description
1 polymer ?
#
loop_
_entity_poly.entity_id
_entity_poly.type
_entity_poly.pdbx_seq_one_letter_code
_entity_poly.pdbx_strand_id
1 'polypeptide(L)'
;MRLLQALFFPPEQPGGVSSMIPHLQERFGSARWEMELFSLPKRIRNKGKDDVVFETFDWNIYGESPIVQKYIQTYRDYRWWTQLRLKQPYDLIHSHHPLVGLVMREVFPDTPLVQTIHSSYEWELILNGKIEEGSMEQEFLTCLYRELEQKSDRLMTVSRSFREYLVPYVDRPEDIVVLPNGFDDKRFKPVPHENEVPQLMSVCRLVPAKGLDVLLKACALLKQRGHAYVLHIIGDGPSRTDLEQLAQHLGVYEDTIFYGYTLHPEEFMPFFDIFVLPSRAEAFGSVFAEAALCWLALVGTDVGGISEQIEDGVNGLLVPPDDEVQLADALEKVINDPSYRYELARTGWEKAKTQYSIGHVVNELKKLYLEFLPQDHIHPLPNVAARQSEVE
;
A
#
# COMPACT_ATOMS: atom_id res chain seq x y z
N MET A 1 24.74 1.98 12.63
CA MET A 1 24.27 2.41 11.32
C MET A 1 23.06 3.32 11.49
N ARG A 2 23.14 4.52 10.92
CA ARG A 2 22.06 5.51 10.97
C ARG A 2 21.26 5.47 9.67
N LEU A 3 20.03 5.01 9.77
CA LEU A 3 19.11 4.86 8.67
C LEU A 3 18.02 5.93 8.76
N LEU A 4 17.83 6.71 7.70
CA LEU A 4 16.72 7.63 7.58
C LEU A 4 15.58 7.00 6.78
N GLN A 5 14.39 6.92 7.37
CA GLN A 5 13.15 6.61 6.65
C GLN A 5 12.45 7.93 6.31
N ALA A 6 12.42 8.28 5.05
CA ALA A 6 11.89 9.56 4.58
C ALA A 6 10.49 9.38 3.97
N LEU A 7 9.50 10.00 4.61
CA LEU A 7 8.06 9.87 4.30
C LEU A 7 7.51 11.18 3.77
N PHE A 8 6.46 11.13 2.97
CA PHE A 8 5.74 12.31 2.54
C PHE A 8 4.79 12.81 3.65
N PHE A 9 4.05 11.90 4.26
CA PHE A 9 3.13 12.18 5.35
C PHE A 9 3.67 11.66 6.68
N PRO A 10 3.31 12.31 7.80
CA PRO A 10 3.59 11.78 9.12
C PRO A 10 2.97 10.38 9.32
N PRO A 11 3.62 9.50 10.12
CA PRO A 11 3.15 8.13 10.35
C PRO A 11 1.74 8.03 10.93
N GLU A 12 1.26 9.08 11.60
CA GLU A 12 -0.10 9.15 12.18
C GLU A 12 -1.19 9.44 11.15
N GLN A 13 -0.81 9.67 9.89
CA GLN A 13 -1.80 9.83 8.83
C GLN A 13 -2.21 8.47 8.26
N PRO A 14 -3.51 8.33 7.85
CA PRO A 14 -4.01 7.09 7.28
C PRO A 14 -3.33 6.73 5.97
N GLY A 15 -2.95 5.46 5.84
CA GLY A 15 -2.38 4.90 4.61
C GLY A 15 -1.54 3.66 4.89
N GLY A 16 -1.55 2.68 3.99
CA GLY A 16 -0.83 1.42 4.16
C GLY A 16 0.67 1.60 4.44
N VAL A 17 1.32 2.57 3.78
CA VAL A 17 2.74 2.88 4.00
C VAL A 17 2.97 3.52 5.37
N SER A 18 2.15 4.51 5.73
CA SER A 18 2.28 5.22 7.01
C SER A 18 2.08 4.30 8.21
N SER A 19 1.20 3.30 8.09
CA SER A 19 0.98 2.32 9.16
C SER A 19 2.12 1.30 9.28
N MET A 20 2.80 0.94 8.19
CA MET A 20 3.89 -0.03 8.16
C MET A 20 5.18 0.51 8.83
N ILE A 21 5.55 1.75 8.53
CA ILE A 21 6.87 2.30 8.86
C ILE A 21 7.18 2.32 10.38
N PRO A 22 6.27 2.70 11.28
CA PRO A 22 6.53 2.61 12.72
C PRO A 22 6.87 1.19 13.18
N HIS A 23 6.23 0.17 12.61
CA HIS A 23 6.52 -1.24 12.91
C HIS A 23 7.86 -1.69 12.36
N LEU A 24 8.32 -1.12 11.21
CA LEU A 24 9.70 -1.31 10.77
C LEU A 24 10.68 -0.79 11.82
N GLN A 25 10.46 0.40 12.36
CA GLN A 25 11.33 1.00 13.38
C GLN A 25 11.46 0.11 14.63
N GLU A 26 10.35 -0.41 15.14
CA GLU A 26 10.35 -1.33 16.29
C GLU A 26 11.15 -2.62 16.00
N ARG A 27 11.02 -3.18 14.81
CA ARG A 27 11.67 -4.44 14.42
C ARG A 27 13.12 -4.29 13.98
N PHE A 28 13.53 -3.10 13.53
CA PHE A 28 14.94 -2.79 13.29
C PHE A 28 15.69 -2.56 14.59
N GLY A 29 15.02 -2.19 15.68
CA GLY A 29 15.60 -1.82 16.97
C GLY A 29 16.58 -2.86 17.53
N SER A 30 17.86 -2.71 17.18
CA SER A 30 18.99 -3.38 17.81
C SER A 30 20.10 -2.34 17.95
N ALA A 31 21.06 -2.55 18.86
CA ALA A 31 22.20 -1.66 19.05
C ALA A 31 23.01 -1.33 17.77
N ARG A 32 22.71 -2.02 16.69
CA ARG A 32 23.40 -1.88 15.37
C ARG A 32 22.70 -0.93 14.42
N TRP A 33 21.38 -0.70 14.57
CA TRP A 33 20.56 0.08 13.66
C TRP A 33 19.88 1.22 14.41
N GLU A 34 20.24 2.45 14.10
CA GLU A 34 19.56 3.66 14.56
C GLU A 34 18.67 4.16 13.43
N MET A 35 17.36 4.03 13.57
CA MET A 35 16.40 4.45 12.55
C MET A 35 15.72 5.74 12.97
N GLU A 36 15.83 6.76 12.11
CA GLU A 36 15.13 8.02 12.25
C GLU A 36 13.98 8.08 11.23
N LEU A 37 12.81 8.56 11.66
CA LEU A 37 11.67 8.83 10.78
C LEU A 37 11.60 10.33 10.50
N PHE A 38 11.44 10.69 9.23
CA PHE A 38 11.32 12.07 8.82
C PHE A 38 10.17 12.26 7.83
N SER A 39 9.37 13.28 8.03
CA SER A 39 8.23 13.60 7.18
C SER A 39 7.95 15.10 7.12
N LEU A 40 7.12 15.49 6.17
CA LEU A 40 6.60 16.83 6.05
C LEU A 40 5.56 17.10 7.15
N PRO A 41 5.67 18.17 7.95
CA PRO A 41 4.61 18.55 8.87
C PRO A 41 3.38 19.05 8.12
N LYS A 42 2.19 18.90 8.73
CA LYS A 42 0.88 19.26 8.13
C LYS A 42 0.77 20.71 7.63
N ARG A 43 1.61 21.62 8.11
CA ARG A 43 1.61 23.03 7.71
C ARG A 43 3.05 23.55 7.59
N ILE A 44 3.53 23.64 6.36
CA ILE A 44 4.73 24.41 6.02
C ILE A 44 4.31 25.58 5.14
N ARG A 45 4.95 26.72 5.34
CA ARG A 45 4.86 27.86 4.44
C ARG A 45 6.27 28.33 4.13
N ASN A 46 6.84 27.79 3.09
CA ASN A 46 8.03 28.36 2.47
C ASN A 46 7.58 29.38 1.41
N LYS A 47 8.18 30.57 1.43
CA LYS A 47 7.94 31.61 0.42
C LYS A 47 9.08 31.64 -0.62
N GLY A 48 10.01 30.69 -0.55
CA GLY A 48 11.13 30.60 -1.49
C GLY A 48 10.66 30.33 -2.93
N LYS A 49 11.33 30.94 -3.88
CA LYS A 49 11.12 30.74 -5.32
C LYS A 49 12.35 30.07 -5.96
N ASP A 50 13.11 29.32 -5.16
CA ASP A 50 14.31 28.65 -5.64
C ASP A 50 14.00 27.75 -6.82
N ASP A 51 14.89 27.70 -7.79
CA ASP A 51 14.72 26.89 -8.97
C ASP A 51 14.71 25.39 -8.62
N VAL A 52 13.86 24.64 -9.31
CA VAL A 52 13.78 23.18 -9.28
C VAL A 52 14.25 22.69 -10.64
N VAL A 53 15.24 21.80 -10.64
CA VAL A 53 15.81 21.21 -11.85
C VAL A 53 15.69 19.71 -11.78
N PHE A 54 15.11 19.11 -12.81
CA PHE A 54 15.17 17.67 -13.08
C PHE A 54 16.13 17.43 -14.25
N GLU A 55 16.92 16.39 -14.20
CA GLU A 55 17.96 16.13 -15.19
C GLU A 55 17.43 15.43 -16.44
N THR A 56 16.35 14.64 -16.29
CA THR A 56 15.79 13.83 -17.37
C THR A 56 14.75 14.56 -18.21
N PHE A 57 14.21 15.69 -17.72
CA PHE A 57 13.18 16.46 -18.43
C PHE A 57 13.09 17.90 -17.94
N ASP A 58 12.57 18.79 -18.79
CA ASP A 58 12.28 20.19 -18.42
C ASP A 58 10.82 20.31 -17.94
N TRP A 59 10.63 20.44 -16.62
CA TRP A 59 9.30 20.57 -16.04
C TRP A 59 8.58 21.89 -16.42
N ASN A 60 9.29 22.90 -16.89
CA ASN A 60 8.69 24.19 -17.23
C ASN A 60 7.70 24.07 -18.39
N ILE A 61 7.82 23.06 -19.25
CA ILE A 61 6.84 22.80 -20.32
C ILE A 61 5.46 22.45 -19.77
N TYR A 62 5.36 21.98 -18.54
CA TYR A 62 4.11 21.65 -17.85
C TYR A 62 3.67 22.76 -16.88
N GLY A 63 4.37 23.90 -16.86
CA GLY A 63 4.27 24.93 -15.83
C GLY A 63 2.92 25.66 -15.75
N GLU A 64 2.03 25.53 -16.74
CA GLU A 64 0.68 26.10 -16.70
C GLU A 64 -0.30 25.24 -15.88
N SER A 65 0.01 23.95 -15.65
CA SER A 65 -0.86 23.06 -14.89
C SER A 65 -0.86 23.39 -13.39
N PRO A 66 -2.03 23.63 -12.76
CA PRO A 66 -2.14 23.83 -11.32
C PRO A 66 -1.64 22.62 -10.51
N ILE A 67 -1.78 21.40 -11.02
CA ILE A 67 -1.31 20.16 -10.39
C ILE A 67 0.21 20.14 -10.36
N VAL A 68 0.86 20.43 -11.50
CA VAL A 68 2.33 20.52 -11.59
C VAL A 68 2.86 21.63 -10.70
N GLN A 69 2.27 22.81 -10.75
CA GLN A 69 2.64 23.94 -9.87
C GLN A 69 2.58 23.57 -8.39
N LYS A 70 1.52 22.88 -7.98
CA LYS A 70 1.36 22.40 -6.60
C LYS A 70 2.44 21.37 -6.24
N TYR A 71 2.78 20.47 -7.17
CA TYR A 71 3.85 19.48 -6.98
C TYR A 71 5.20 20.17 -6.77
N ILE A 72 5.55 21.11 -7.63
CA ILE A 72 6.80 21.88 -7.56
C ILE A 72 6.87 22.72 -6.27
N GLN A 73 5.76 23.35 -5.86
CA GLN A 73 5.73 24.08 -4.59
C GLN A 73 5.95 23.14 -3.41
N THR A 74 5.33 21.95 -3.43
CA THR A 74 5.52 20.94 -2.39
C THR A 74 6.98 20.43 -2.36
N TYR A 75 7.61 20.28 -3.52
CA TYR A 75 9.04 19.95 -3.64
C TYR A 75 9.92 21.01 -2.94
N ARG A 76 9.69 22.30 -3.22
CA ARG A 76 10.41 23.42 -2.58
C ARG A 76 10.23 23.44 -1.08
N ASP A 77 9.00 23.23 -0.62
CA ASP A 77 8.67 23.20 0.81
C ASP A 77 9.37 22.05 1.52
N TYR A 78 9.36 20.85 0.90
CA TYR A 78 10.03 19.68 1.46
C TYR A 78 11.55 19.88 1.50
N ARG A 79 12.16 20.38 0.43
CA ARG A 79 13.59 20.71 0.34
C ARG A 79 14.02 21.67 1.46
N TRP A 80 13.34 22.80 1.58
CA TRP A 80 13.60 23.77 2.63
C TRP A 80 13.48 23.16 4.03
N TRP A 81 12.44 22.37 4.29
CA TRP A 81 12.23 21.71 5.56
C TRP A 81 13.33 20.69 5.86
N THR A 82 13.73 19.90 4.88
CA THR A 82 14.82 18.93 5.00
C THR A 82 16.12 19.61 5.36
N GLN A 83 16.50 20.68 4.63
CA GLN A 83 17.72 21.46 4.91
C GLN A 83 17.70 22.13 6.28
N LEU A 84 16.54 22.52 6.77
CA LEU A 84 16.39 23.13 8.10
C LEU A 84 16.55 22.12 9.23
N ARG A 85 15.99 20.91 9.07
CA ARG A 85 15.81 19.93 10.14
C ARG A 85 16.88 18.85 10.18
N LEU A 86 17.33 18.36 9.04
CA LEU A 86 18.29 17.28 8.96
C LEU A 86 19.70 17.84 8.81
N LYS A 87 20.52 17.67 9.85
CA LYS A 87 21.91 18.18 9.92
C LYS A 87 22.95 17.07 10.11
N GLN A 88 22.50 15.86 10.38
CA GLN A 88 23.37 14.74 10.70
C GLN A 88 23.63 13.90 9.45
N PRO A 89 24.82 13.31 9.31
CA PRO A 89 25.05 12.33 8.24
C PRO A 89 24.26 11.04 8.51
N TYR A 90 23.81 10.42 7.41
CA TYR A 90 23.16 9.10 7.42
C TYR A 90 24.02 8.12 6.62
N ASP A 91 24.02 6.86 7.02
CA ASP A 91 24.69 5.79 6.29
C ASP A 91 23.83 5.32 5.10
N LEU A 92 22.51 5.46 5.21
CA LEU A 92 21.53 5.11 4.17
C LEU A 92 20.25 5.95 4.36
N ILE A 93 19.66 6.34 3.24
CA ILE A 93 18.32 6.94 3.19
C ILE A 93 17.39 6.01 2.43
N HIS A 94 16.22 5.69 3.01
CA HIS A 94 15.15 5.00 2.32
C HIS A 94 13.93 5.92 2.21
N SER A 95 13.58 6.30 1.00
CA SER A 95 12.43 7.15 0.71
C SER A 95 11.24 6.33 0.23
N HIS A 96 10.04 6.74 0.64
CA HIS A 96 8.78 6.08 0.34
C HIS A 96 7.83 6.92 -0.54
N HIS A 97 8.33 8.01 -1.12
CA HIS A 97 7.54 8.86 -2.02
C HIS A 97 8.46 9.51 -3.07
N PRO A 98 8.04 9.56 -4.35
CA PRO A 98 8.86 10.10 -5.44
C PRO A 98 9.46 11.47 -5.15
N LEU A 99 8.64 12.44 -4.77
CA LEU A 99 9.08 13.79 -4.45
C LEU A 99 10.12 13.81 -3.32
N VAL A 100 9.91 12.96 -2.30
CA VAL A 100 10.80 12.90 -1.13
C VAL A 100 12.17 12.35 -1.53
N GLY A 101 12.21 11.29 -2.34
CA GLY A 101 13.47 10.71 -2.84
C GLY A 101 14.30 11.71 -3.62
N LEU A 102 13.68 12.46 -4.52
CA LEU A 102 14.36 13.50 -5.29
C LEU A 102 14.95 14.59 -4.38
N VAL A 103 14.19 15.06 -3.39
CA VAL A 103 14.69 16.04 -2.40
C VAL A 103 15.83 15.45 -1.56
N MET A 104 15.72 14.18 -1.13
CA MET A 104 16.78 13.54 -0.35
C MET A 104 18.09 13.45 -1.14
N ARG A 105 18.02 13.08 -2.41
CA ARG A 105 19.22 13.06 -3.28
C ARG A 105 19.84 14.44 -3.44
N GLU A 106 19.03 15.51 -3.57
CA GLU A 106 19.55 16.88 -3.68
C GLU A 106 20.23 17.35 -2.39
N VAL A 107 19.63 17.03 -1.23
CA VAL A 107 20.18 17.49 0.08
C VAL A 107 21.34 16.62 0.56
N PHE A 108 21.34 15.34 0.22
CA PHE A 108 22.34 14.34 0.62
C PHE A 108 22.91 13.61 -0.61
N PRO A 109 23.70 14.31 -1.45
CA PRO A 109 24.14 13.80 -2.77
C PRO A 109 25.00 12.53 -2.67
N ASP A 110 25.78 12.39 -1.59
CA ASP A 110 26.73 11.30 -1.40
C ASP A 110 26.21 10.14 -0.54
N THR A 111 24.99 10.28 0.03
CA THR A 111 24.38 9.23 0.86
C THR A 111 23.64 8.24 -0.02
N PRO A 112 23.87 6.92 0.11
CA PRO A 112 23.10 5.91 -0.60
C PRO A 112 21.59 6.11 -0.41
N LEU A 113 20.83 6.11 -1.54
CA LEU A 113 19.38 6.32 -1.58
C LEU A 113 18.66 5.10 -2.13
N VAL A 114 17.89 4.46 -1.29
CA VAL A 114 16.88 3.47 -1.67
C VAL A 114 15.55 4.19 -1.83
N GLN A 115 14.84 3.95 -2.92
CA GLN A 115 13.53 4.53 -3.19
C GLN A 115 12.49 3.44 -3.41
N THR A 116 11.43 3.41 -2.61
CA THR A 116 10.25 2.57 -2.88
C THR A 116 9.11 3.39 -3.47
N ILE A 117 8.56 2.92 -4.60
CA ILE A 117 7.33 3.43 -5.20
C ILE A 117 6.21 2.48 -4.79
N HIS A 118 5.25 2.99 -3.99
CA HIS A 118 4.17 2.18 -3.41
C HIS A 118 2.88 2.17 -4.23
N SER A 119 2.68 3.15 -5.10
CA SER A 119 1.50 3.27 -5.95
C SER A 119 1.77 4.21 -7.13
N SER A 120 0.95 4.09 -8.17
CA SER A 120 0.90 5.04 -9.27
C SER A 120 0.04 6.24 -8.87
N TYR A 121 0.68 7.37 -8.64
CA TYR A 121 -0.02 8.59 -8.24
C TYR A 121 -0.87 9.14 -9.38
N GLU A 122 -0.39 9.06 -10.62
CA GLU A 122 -1.11 9.49 -11.82
C GLU A 122 -2.36 8.65 -12.07
N TRP A 123 -2.28 7.32 -11.95
CA TRP A 123 -3.46 6.45 -12.05
C TRP A 123 -4.52 6.77 -11.01
N GLU A 124 -4.09 7.06 -9.79
CA GLU A 124 -5.01 7.46 -8.74
C GLU A 124 -5.73 8.76 -9.09
N LEU A 125 -5.04 9.72 -9.69
CA LEU A 125 -5.64 10.97 -10.15
C LEU A 125 -6.61 10.75 -11.33
N ILE A 126 -6.25 9.88 -12.30
CA ILE A 126 -7.11 9.54 -13.45
C ILE A 126 -8.39 8.87 -12.98
N LEU A 127 -8.29 7.81 -12.19
CA LEU A 127 -9.45 7.06 -11.70
C LEU A 127 -10.38 7.87 -10.79
N ASN A 128 -9.85 8.92 -10.17
CA ASN A 128 -10.63 9.87 -9.36
C ASN A 128 -11.11 11.10 -10.18
N GLY A 129 -10.93 11.10 -11.50
CA GLY A 129 -11.36 12.18 -12.40
C GLY A 129 -10.67 13.52 -12.15
N LYS A 130 -9.43 13.51 -11.66
CA LYS A 130 -8.65 14.72 -11.37
C LYS A 130 -7.78 15.14 -12.54
N ILE A 131 -7.33 14.22 -13.34
CA ILE A 131 -6.63 14.41 -14.60
C ILE A 131 -7.17 13.44 -15.64
N GLU A 132 -6.95 13.72 -16.90
CA GLU A 132 -7.30 12.83 -18.01
C GLU A 132 -6.13 11.91 -18.37
N GLU A 133 -6.43 10.73 -18.89
CA GLU A 133 -5.43 9.84 -19.47
C GLU A 133 -4.83 10.50 -20.72
N GLY A 134 -3.50 10.44 -20.87
CA GLY A 134 -2.76 11.13 -21.93
C GLY A 134 -2.56 12.64 -21.70
N SER A 135 -2.97 13.18 -20.54
CA SER A 135 -2.77 14.59 -20.21
C SER A 135 -1.31 14.93 -19.93
N MET A 136 -0.99 16.21 -20.02
CA MET A 136 0.35 16.72 -19.64
C MET A 136 0.71 16.47 -18.17
N GLU A 137 -0.30 16.42 -17.30
CA GLU A 137 -0.12 16.08 -15.88
C GLU A 137 0.31 14.62 -15.71
N GLN A 138 -0.29 13.71 -16.46
CA GLN A 138 0.15 12.31 -16.45
C GLN A 138 1.57 12.19 -16.97
N GLU A 139 1.91 12.84 -18.08
CA GLU A 139 3.24 12.82 -18.65
C GLU A 139 4.28 13.36 -17.65
N PHE A 140 4.01 14.52 -17.01
CA PHE A 140 4.86 15.04 -15.96
C PHE A 140 5.11 14.04 -14.84
N LEU A 141 4.05 13.40 -14.31
CA LEU A 141 4.15 12.46 -13.19
C LEU A 141 4.91 11.20 -13.58
N THR A 142 4.76 10.71 -14.82
CA THR A 142 5.50 9.55 -15.30
C THR A 142 6.98 9.83 -15.60
N CYS A 143 7.32 11.05 -16.05
CA CYS A 143 8.71 11.48 -16.18
C CYS A 143 9.50 11.42 -14.86
N LEU A 144 8.81 11.59 -13.73
CA LEU A 144 9.45 11.48 -12.41
C LEU A 144 9.99 10.08 -12.11
N TYR A 145 9.45 9.02 -12.71
CA TYR A 145 9.94 7.65 -12.49
C TYR A 145 11.35 7.46 -13.07
N ARG A 146 11.62 8.00 -14.25
CA ARG A 146 12.97 7.98 -14.84
C ARG A 146 13.95 8.84 -14.06
N GLU A 147 13.51 10.03 -13.65
CA GLU A 147 14.33 10.90 -12.79
C GLU A 147 14.70 10.19 -11.47
N LEU A 148 13.74 9.51 -10.84
CA LEU A 148 13.96 8.72 -9.63
C LEU A 148 14.93 7.57 -9.83
N GLU A 149 14.77 6.83 -10.94
CA GLU A 149 15.67 5.73 -11.25
C GLU A 149 17.11 6.21 -11.37
N GLN A 150 17.35 7.30 -12.09
CA GLN A 150 18.69 7.85 -12.26
C GLN A 150 19.28 8.44 -10.98
N LYS A 151 18.42 8.94 -10.09
CA LYS A 151 18.82 9.58 -8.82
C LYS A 151 18.92 8.61 -7.65
N SER A 152 18.38 7.40 -7.77
CA SER A 152 18.41 6.39 -6.71
C SER A 152 19.49 5.35 -6.94
N ASP A 153 20.16 4.90 -5.87
CA ASP A 153 21.09 3.79 -5.94
C ASP A 153 20.37 2.43 -6.04
N ARG A 154 19.12 2.39 -5.55
CA ARG A 154 18.21 1.26 -5.72
C ARG A 154 16.76 1.74 -5.81
N LEU A 155 16.08 1.33 -6.89
CA LEU A 155 14.64 1.52 -7.02
C LEU A 155 13.92 0.24 -6.60
N MET A 156 12.83 0.40 -5.86
CA MET A 156 12.00 -0.70 -5.36
C MET A 156 10.54 -0.46 -5.65
N THR A 157 9.78 -1.55 -5.73
CA THR A 157 8.32 -1.51 -5.79
C THR A 157 7.70 -2.65 -5.00
N VAL A 158 6.36 -2.63 -4.85
CA VAL A 158 5.63 -3.50 -3.92
C VAL A 158 5.05 -4.76 -4.56
N SER A 159 5.05 -4.86 -5.90
CA SER A 159 4.57 -6.01 -6.64
C SER A 159 5.24 -6.15 -8.00
N ARG A 160 5.20 -7.34 -8.60
CA ARG A 160 5.70 -7.60 -9.95
C ARG A 160 4.85 -6.87 -10.98
N SER A 161 3.54 -6.91 -10.81
CA SER A 161 2.58 -6.21 -11.65
C SER A 161 2.86 -4.70 -11.68
N PHE A 162 3.20 -4.11 -10.53
CA PHE A 162 3.54 -2.69 -10.49
C PHE A 162 4.94 -2.42 -11.08
N ARG A 163 5.89 -3.36 -10.98
CA ARG A 163 7.15 -3.25 -11.75
C ARG A 163 6.88 -3.24 -13.26
N GLU A 164 6.02 -4.15 -13.75
CA GLU A 164 5.62 -4.18 -15.16
C GLU A 164 4.97 -2.88 -15.62
N TYR A 165 4.14 -2.28 -14.75
CA TYR A 165 3.58 -0.94 -15.00
C TYR A 165 4.67 0.12 -15.17
N LEU A 166 5.79 0.05 -14.45
CA LEU A 166 6.88 1.02 -14.52
C LEU A 166 7.79 0.84 -15.76
N VAL A 167 7.77 -0.32 -16.43
CA VAL A 167 8.64 -0.63 -17.58
C VAL A 167 8.70 0.50 -18.64
N PRO A 168 7.58 1.12 -19.08
CA PRO A 168 7.64 2.19 -20.08
C PRO A 168 8.29 3.49 -19.62
N TYR A 169 8.46 3.66 -18.29
CA TYR A 169 8.83 4.94 -17.67
C TYR A 169 10.24 4.97 -17.11
N VAL A 170 10.97 3.85 -17.15
CA VAL A 170 12.33 3.70 -16.62
C VAL A 170 13.26 3.11 -17.65
N ASP A 171 14.57 3.28 -17.47
CA ASP A 171 15.56 2.81 -18.43
C ASP A 171 16.05 1.38 -18.14
N ARG A 172 15.99 0.94 -16.85
CA ARG A 172 16.47 -0.38 -16.38
C ARG A 172 15.43 -1.07 -15.49
N PRO A 173 14.28 -1.46 -16.04
CA PRO A 173 13.21 -2.07 -15.25
C PRO A 173 13.60 -3.39 -14.58
N GLU A 174 14.60 -4.11 -15.10
CA GLU A 174 15.15 -5.34 -14.54
C GLU A 174 15.86 -5.11 -13.19
N ASP A 175 16.40 -3.90 -12.96
CA ASP A 175 17.07 -3.53 -11.71
C ASP A 175 16.10 -3.17 -10.58
N ILE A 176 14.82 -3.03 -10.88
CA ILE A 176 13.80 -2.71 -9.86
C ILE A 176 13.59 -3.92 -8.94
N VAL A 177 13.88 -3.73 -7.66
CA VAL A 177 13.63 -4.75 -6.63
C VAL A 177 12.16 -4.77 -6.27
N VAL A 178 11.56 -5.96 -6.28
CA VAL A 178 10.18 -6.16 -5.82
C VAL A 178 10.20 -6.66 -4.38
N LEU A 179 9.66 -5.87 -3.47
CA LEU A 179 9.48 -6.26 -2.07
C LEU A 179 8.10 -5.80 -1.59
N PRO A 180 7.22 -6.74 -1.25
CA PRO A 180 5.88 -6.44 -0.73
C PRO A 180 5.92 -5.59 0.56
N ASN A 181 4.83 -4.91 0.85
CA ASN A 181 4.64 -4.26 2.14
C ASN A 181 4.57 -5.29 3.27
N GLY A 182 5.11 -4.93 4.45
CA GLY A 182 5.09 -5.78 5.63
C GLY A 182 3.99 -5.37 6.62
N PHE A 183 3.34 -6.36 7.24
CA PHE A 183 2.24 -6.15 8.17
C PHE A 183 2.55 -6.75 9.54
N ASP A 184 2.10 -6.09 10.60
CA ASP A 184 2.30 -6.57 11.96
C ASP A 184 1.33 -7.72 12.28
N ASP A 185 1.84 -8.94 12.20
CA ASP A 185 1.14 -10.19 12.50
C ASP A 185 0.78 -10.39 13.98
N LYS A 186 1.14 -9.44 14.85
CA LYS A 186 0.67 -9.38 16.23
C LYS A 186 -0.57 -8.51 16.40
N ARG A 187 -0.71 -7.48 15.56
CA ARG A 187 -1.90 -6.62 15.48
C ARG A 187 -3.00 -7.30 14.68
N PHE A 188 -2.68 -7.68 13.44
CA PHE A 188 -3.58 -8.43 12.57
C PHE A 188 -3.44 -9.91 12.90
N LYS A 189 -4.40 -10.46 13.60
CA LYS A 189 -4.40 -11.86 14.05
C LYS A 189 -5.80 -12.41 14.13
N PRO A 190 -6.01 -13.70 13.87
CA PRO A 190 -7.32 -14.31 13.97
C PRO A 190 -7.84 -14.28 15.40
N VAL A 191 -9.15 -14.12 15.54
CA VAL A 191 -9.91 -14.28 16.77
C VAL A 191 -11.01 -15.30 16.50
N PRO A 192 -11.14 -16.38 17.29
CA PRO A 192 -12.24 -17.32 17.11
C PRO A 192 -13.60 -16.64 17.26
N HIS A 193 -14.45 -16.80 16.27
CA HIS A 193 -15.82 -16.29 16.26
C HIS A 193 -16.71 -17.21 15.42
N GLU A 194 -18.00 -17.11 15.63
CA GLU A 194 -19.03 -17.77 14.82
C GLU A 194 -20.13 -16.75 14.53
N ASN A 195 -20.46 -16.57 13.26
CA ASN A 195 -21.52 -15.70 12.81
C ASN A 195 -22.66 -16.55 12.22
N GLU A 196 -23.90 -16.37 12.71
CA GLU A 196 -25.08 -17.04 12.15
C GLU A 196 -25.36 -16.60 10.70
N VAL A 197 -25.09 -15.35 10.41
CA VAL A 197 -25.18 -14.74 9.06
C VAL A 197 -23.80 -14.28 8.65
N PRO A 198 -23.32 -14.67 7.45
CA PRO A 198 -21.99 -14.26 6.98
C PRO A 198 -21.79 -12.76 6.99
N GLN A 199 -20.68 -12.32 7.59
CA GLN A 199 -20.28 -10.93 7.73
C GLN A 199 -19.24 -10.61 6.65
N LEU A 200 -19.61 -9.78 5.69
CA LEU A 200 -18.75 -9.29 4.63
C LEU A 200 -18.13 -7.98 5.05
N MET A 201 -16.84 -7.79 4.80
CA MET A 201 -16.13 -6.57 5.15
C MET A 201 -15.39 -5.99 3.94
N SER A 202 -15.47 -4.67 3.78
CA SER A 202 -14.64 -3.91 2.85
C SER A 202 -13.99 -2.74 3.58
N VAL A 203 -12.67 -2.59 3.46
CA VAL A 203 -11.90 -1.50 4.10
C VAL A 203 -11.14 -0.74 3.02
N CYS A 204 -11.52 0.50 2.75
CA CYS A 204 -10.85 1.31 1.72
C CYS A 204 -11.24 2.80 1.82
N ARG A 205 -10.55 3.64 1.05
CA ARG A 205 -11.07 4.98 0.73
C ARG A 205 -12.29 4.87 -0.18
N LEU A 206 -13.34 5.64 0.09
CA LEU A 206 -14.57 5.64 -0.72
C LEU A 206 -14.35 6.51 -1.97
N VAL A 207 -13.68 5.93 -2.97
CA VAL A 207 -13.37 6.54 -4.27
C VAL A 207 -13.70 5.56 -5.40
N PRO A 208 -13.94 6.03 -6.65
CA PRO A 208 -14.33 5.17 -7.77
C PRO A 208 -13.37 4.01 -8.05
N ALA A 209 -12.05 4.22 -7.84
CA ALA A 209 -11.02 3.21 -8.03
C ALA A 209 -11.23 1.93 -7.20
N LYS A 210 -12.01 1.97 -6.11
CA LYS A 210 -12.23 0.84 -5.20
C LYS A 210 -13.44 -0.04 -5.55
N GLY A 211 -14.23 0.35 -6.55
CA GLY A 211 -15.29 -0.50 -7.12
C GLY A 211 -16.45 -0.83 -6.18
N LEU A 212 -16.67 -0.04 -5.10
CA LEU A 212 -17.75 -0.32 -4.15
C LEU A 212 -19.14 -0.24 -4.75
N ASP A 213 -19.30 0.47 -5.86
CA ASP A 213 -20.52 0.48 -6.67
C ASP A 213 -20.80 -0.91 -7.29
N VAL A 214 -19.75 -1.62 -7.72
CA VAL A 214 -19.84 -3.00 -8.22
C VAL A 214 -20.19 -3.94 -7.07
N LEU A 215 -19.58 -3.75 -5.88
CA LEU A 215 -19.90 -4.55 -4.69
C LEU A 215 -21.38 -4.43 -4.30
N LEU A 216 -21.91 -3.21 -4.26
CA LEU A 216 -23.33 -3.00 -3.91
C LEU A 216 -24.28 -3.65 -4.93
N LYS A 217 -23.96 -3.63 -6.23
CA LYS A 217 -24.72 -4.35 -7.26
C LYS A 217 -24.64 -5.87 -7.08
N ALA A 218 -23.46 -6.40 -6.79
CA ALA A 218 -23.29 -7.82 -6.50
C ALA A 218 -24.09 -8.24 -5.26
N CYS A 219 -24.10 -7.43 -4.21
CA CYS A 219 -24.93 -7.62 -3.02
C CYS A 219 -26.44 -7.63 -3.33
N ALA A 220 -26.88 -6.77 -4.25
CA ALA A 220 -28.28 -6.78 -4.70
C ALA A 220 -28.65 -8.09 -5.42
N LEU A 221 -27.74 -8.65 -6.22
CA LEU A 221 -27.93 -9.96 -6.86
C LEU A 221 -27.99 -11.08 -5.81
N LEU A 222 -27.12 -11.09 -4.82
CA LEU A 222 -27.16 -12.05 -3.70
C LEU A 222 -28.51 -12.01 -2.96
N LYS A 223 -29.01 -10.82 -2.65
CA LYS A 223 -30.33 -10.64 -2.00
C LYS A 223 -31.46 -11.15 -2.87
N GLN A 224 -31.44 -10.88 -4.18
CA GLN A 224 -32.43 -11.40 -5.14
C GLN A 224 -32.41 -12.92 -5.24
N ARG A 225 -31.24 -13.55 -5.06
CA ARG A 225 -31.06 -15.01 -5.02
C ARG A 225 -31.44 -15.61 -3.65
N GLY A 226 -31.80 -14.80 -2.66
CA GLY A 226 -32.26 -15.24 -1.34
C GLY A 226 -31.15 -15.49 -0.32
N HIS A 227 -29.91 -15.02 -0.57
CA HIS A 227 -28.79 -15.19 0.37
C HIS A 227 -28.83 -14.12 1.46
N ALA A 228 -28.64 -14.55 2.72
CA ALA A 228 -28.48 -13.66 3.85
C ALA A 228 -26.99 -13.29 4.05
N TYR A 229 -26.71 -12.02 4.25
CA TYR A 229 -25.39 -11.47 4.58
C TYR A 229 -25.56 -10.12 5.28
N VAL A 230 -24.48 -9.64 5.89
CA VAL A 230 -24.35 -8.24 6.32
C VAL A 230 -23.06 -7.69 5.71
N LEU A 231 -23.14 -6.57 4.98
CA LEU A 231 -21.99 -5.89 4.41
C LEU A 231 -21.54 -4.72 5.31
N HIS A 232 -20.27 -4.71 5.65
CA HIS A 232 -19.64 -3.66 6.46
C HIS A 232 -18.62 -2.90 5.62
N ILE A 233 -18.88 -1.61 5.40
CA ILE A 233 -17.99 -0.71 4.65
C ILE A 233 -17.30 0.22 5.65
N ILE A 234 -15.98 0.04 5.80
CA ILE A 234 -15.14 0.81 6.70
C ILE A 234 -14.22 1.70 5.87
N GLY A 235 -14.36 2.99 6.07
CA GLY A 235 -13.63 4.03 5.34
C GLY A 235 -14.48 5.25 5.08
N ASP A 236 -13.87 6.26 4.48
CA ASP A 236 -14.54 7.50 4.09
C ASP A 236 -13.94 8.01 2.76
N GLY A 237 -14.67 8.92 2.12
CA GLY A 237 -14.22 9.49 0.85
C GLY A 237 -15.34 10.19 0.08
N PRO A 238 -15.00 10.84 -1.03
CA PRO A 238 -15.95 11.66 -1.81
C PRO A 238 -17.14 10.87 -2.36
N SER A 239 -17.01 9.56 -2.58
CA SER A 239 -18.09 8.72 -3.11
C SER A 239 -19.10 8.26 -2.05
N ARG A 240 -18.93 8.62 -0.76
CA ARG A 240 -19.79 8.11 0.32
C ARG A 240 -21.28 8.32 0.06
N THR A 241 -21.67 9.55 -0.19
CA THR A 241 -23.08 9.91 -0.41
C THR A 241 -23.67 9.16 -1.61
N ASP A 242 -22.92 9.07 -2.70
CA ASP A 242 -23.37 8.36 -3.91
C ASP A 242 -23.53 6.85 -3.66
N LEU A 243 -22.64 6.25 -2.87
CA LEU A 243 -22.71 4.84 -2.49
C LEU A 243 -23.89 4.55 -1.56
N GLU A 244 -24.17 5.42 -0.57
CA GLU A 244 -25.35 5.30 0.30
C GLU A 244 -26.66 5.42 -0.50
N GLN A 245 -26.74 6.35 -1.45
CA GLN A 245 -27.90 6.49 -2.36
C GLN A 245 -28.03 5.27 -3.29
N LEU A 246 -26.92 4.75 -3.83
CA LEU A 246 -26.93 3.55 -4.65
C LEU A 246 -27.43 2.34 -3.85
N ALA A 247 -26.99 2.16 -2.61
CA ALA A 247 -27.44 1.08 -1.73
C ALA A 247 -28.96 1.15 -1.48
N GLN A 248 -29.49 2.36 -1.27
CA GLN A 248 -30.95 2.60 -1.14
C GLN A 248 -31.69 2.22 -2.44
N HIS A 249 -31.20 2.70 -3.59
CA HIS A 249 -31.82 2.41 -4.89
C HIS A 249 -31.85 0.91 -5.20
N LEU A 250 -30.75 0.20 -4.88
CA LEU A 250 -30.64 -1.25 -5.05
C LEU A 250 -31.38 -2.07 -3.98
N GLY A 251 -31.91 -1.44 -2.92
CA GLY A 251 -32.64 -2.10 -1.84
C GLY A 251 -31.74 -2.92 -0.90
N VAL A 252 -30.43 -2.61 -0.81
CA VAL A 252 -29.47 -3.28 0.07
C VAL A 252 -28.96 -2.41 1.22
N TYR A 253 -29.53 -1.22 1.40
CA TYR A 253 -29.09 -0.28 2.43
C TYR A 253 -29.23 -0.85 3.84
N GLU A 254 -30.32 -1.56 4.13
CA GLU A 254 -30.56 -2.18 5.46
C GLU A 254 -29.63 -3.34 5.77
N ASP A 255 -29.02 -3.95 4.73
CA ASP A 255 -28.03 -5.02 4.84
C ASP A 255 -26.60 -4.49 4.79
N THR A 256 -26.40 -3.15 4.71
CA THR A 256 -25.11 -2.48 4.54
C THR A 256 -24.87 -1.44 5.64
N ILE A 257 -23.73 -1.56 6.34
CA ILE A 257 -23.36 -0.65 7.42
C ILE A 257 -22.15 0.18 6.99
N PHE A 258 -22.29 1.50 6.92
CA PHE A 258 -21.23 2.45 6.63
C PHE A 258 -20.64 3.03 7.92
N TYR A 259 -19.47 2.56 8.35
CA TYR A 259 -18.85 2.96 9.62
C TYR A 259 -18.14 4.31 9.60
N GLY A 260 -17.68 4.76 8.41
CA GLY A 260 -16.74 5.86 8.32
C GLY A 260 -15.29 5.41 8.52
N TYR A 261 -14.40 6.40 8.65
CA TYR A 261 -12.96 6.15 8.75
C TYR A 261 -12.54 5.63 10.13
N THR A 262 -11.64 4.66 10.16
CA THR A 262 -10.95 4.19 11.37
C THR A 262 -9.43 4.17 11.18
N LEU A 263 -8.69 4.39 12.27
CA LEU A 263 -7.23 4.18 12.34
C LEU A 263 -6.86 2.75 12.77
N HIS A 264 -7.84 1.98 13.26
CA HIS A 264 -7.65 0.70 13.91
C HIS A 264 -8.51 -0.39 13.27
N PRO A 265 -8.31 -0.73 11.96
CA PRO A 265 -9.07 -1.79 11.32
C PRO A 265 -8.83 -3.16 11.94
N GLU A 266 -7.65 -3.38 12.55
CA GLU A 266 -7.28 -4.61 13.25
C GLU A 266 -8.18 -4.94 14.46
N GLU A 267 -8.86 -3.96 15.03
CA GLU A 267 -9.78 -4.18 16.14
C GLU A 267 -11.11 -4.78 15.68
N PHE A 268 -11.44 -4.62 14.40
CA PHE A 268 -12.71 -5.08 13.81
C PHE A 268 -12.52 -6.31 12.91
N MET A 269 -11.52 -6.30 12.02
CA MET A 269 -11.28 -7.36 11.04
C MET A 269 -11.46 -8.78 11.55
N PRO A 270 -10.91 -9.16 12.72
CA PRO A 270 -10.95 -10.55 13.17
C PRO A 270 -12.35 -11.12 13.43
N PHE A 271 -13.39 -10.30 13.39
CA PHE A 271 -14.78 -10.71 13.67
C PHE A 271 -15.63 -10.88 12.40
N PHE A 272 -15.01 -10.77 11.22
CA PHE A 272 -15.67 -10.93 9.93
C PHE A 272 -15.26 -12.24 9.26
N ASP A 273 -16.11 -12.73 8.34
CA ASP A 273 -15.92 -13.99 7.64
C ASP A 273 -15.23 -13.83 6.30
N ILE A 274 -15.59 -12.76 5.57
CA ILE A 274 -15.22 -12.56 4.17
C ILE A 274 -14.73 -11.11 4.02
N PHE A 275 -13.53 -10.96 3.48
CA PHE A 275 -13.05 -9.67 3.00
C PHE A 275 -13.29 -9.57 1.50
N VAL A 276 -13.95 -8.50 1.06
CA VAL A 276 -14.24 -8.27 -0.34
C VAL A 276 -13.90 -6.84 -0.76
N LEU A 277 -13.09 -6.69 -1.81
CA LEU A 277 -12.77 -5.38 -2.39
C LEU A 277 -12.56 -5.52 -3.90
N PRO A 278 -13.55 -5.11 -4.72
CA PRO A 278 -13.46 -5.23 -6.17
C PRO A 278 -12.80 -3.99 -6.79
N SER A 279 -11.57 -3.70 -6.41
CA SER A 279 -10.79 -2.57 -6.91
C SER A 279 -10.58 -2.64 -8.41
N ARG A 280 -10.62 -1.48 -9.08
CA ARG A 280 -10.30 -1.33 -10.51
C ARG A 280 -8.80 -1.26 -10.77
N ALA A 281 -8.03 -0.85 -9.76
CA ALA A 281 -6.57 -0.84 -9.80
C ALA A 281 -5.98 -0.88 -8.39
N GLU A 282 -4.88 -1.63 -8.23
CA GLU A 282 -4.08 -1.72 -7.00
C GLU A 282 -2.62 -1.98 -7.33
N ALA A 283 -1.72 -1.21 -6.77
CA ALA A 283 -0.31 -1.52 -6.86
C ALA A 283 0.05 -2.75 -6.02
N PHE A 284 -0.51 -2.86 -4.81
CA PHE A 284 -0.36 -4.02 -3.92
C PHE A 284 -1.69 -4.48 -3.34
N GLY A 285 -2.50 -3.57 -2.76
CA GLY A 285 -3.73 -3.94 -2.06
C GLY A 285 -3.46 -4.37 -0.61
N SER A 286 -2.83 -3.50 0.19
CA SER A 286 -2.39 -3.78 1.57
C SER A 286 -3.46 -4.43 2.44
N VAL A 287 -4.71 -4.02 2.29
CA VAL A 287 -5.83 -4.51 3.09
C VAL A 287 -6.14 -6.00 2.87
N PHE A 288 -5.75 -6.59 1.74
CA PHE A 288 -5.89 -8.04 1.51
C PHE A 288 -4.93 -8.84 2.41
N ALA A 289 -3.68 -8.39 2.56
CA ALA A 289 -2.74 -9.02 3.48
C ALA A 289 -3.16 -8.86 4.94
N GLU A 290 -3.70 -7.69 5.32
CA GLU A 290 -4.25 -7.42 6.64
C GLU A 290 -5.44 -8.37 6.95
N ALA A 291 -6.37 -8.50 6.00
CA ALA A 291 -7.53 -9.39 6.11
C ALA A 291 -7.12 -10.87 6.17
N ALA A 292 -6.15 -11.28 5.34
CA ALA A 292 -5.62 -12.63 5.38
C ALA A 292 -4.98 -12.96 6.72
N LEU A 293 -4.22 -12.04 7.32
CA LEU A 293 -3.63 -12.21 8.65
C LEU A 293 -4.71 -12.35 9.75
N CYS A 294 -5.88 -11.77 9.55
CA CYS A 294 -7.04 -11.91 10.44
C CYS A 294 -7.90 -13.16 10.14
N TRP A 295 -7.51 -13.98 9.15
CA TRP A 295 -8.20 -15.22 8.77
C TRP A 295 -9.55 -15.00 8.07
N LEU A 296 -9.68 -13.97 7.25
CA LEU A 296 -10.84 -13.76 6.40
C LEU A 296 -10.65 -14.47 5.04
N ALA A 297 -11.72 -15.03 4.51
CA ALA A 297 -11.72 -15.49 3.12
C ALA A 297 -11.68 -14.26 2.18
N LEU A 298 -10.74 -14.26 1.23
CA LEU A 298 -10.51 -13.13 0.35
C LEU A 298 -11.31 -13.25 -0.94
N VAL A 299 -12.00 -12.18 -1.33
CA VAL A 299 -12.62 -12.04 -2.65
C VAL A 299 -12.17 -10.70 -3.24
N GLY A 300 -11.50 -10.74 -4.36
CA GLY A 300 -10.93 -9.56 -5.02
C GLY A 300 -11.03 -9.60 -6.53
N THR A 301 -10.54 -8.56 -7.17
CA THR A 301 -10.45 -8.48 -8.63
C THR A 301 -9.06 -8.91 -9.12
N ASP A 302 -8.99 -9.47 -10.31
CA ASP A 302 -7.75 -9.84 -10.99
C ASP A 302 -7.07 -8.60 -11.57
N VAL A 303 -6.56 -7.74 -10.67
CA VAL A 303 -5.86 -6.50 -11.03
C VAL A 303 -4.62 -6.28 -10.17
N GLY A 304 -3.54 -5.85 -10.81
CA GLY A 304 -2.32 -5.41 -10.15
C GLY A 304 -1.80 -6.39 -9.10
N GLY A 305 -1.40 -5.88 -7.94
CA GLY A 305 -0.84 -6.69 -6.85
C GLY A 305 -1.85 -7.60 -6.14
N ILE A 306 -3.15 -7.49 -6.39
CA ILE A 306 -4.17 -8.41 -5.83
C ILE A 306 -3.93 -9.82 -6.37
N SER A 307 -3.71 -9.97 -7.68
CA SER A 307 -3.44 -11.26 -8.34
C SER A 307 -2.16 -11.94 -7.85
N GLU A 308 -1.25 -11.21 -7.20
CA GLU A 308 -0.07 -11.81 -6.57
C GLU A 308 -0.37 -12.32 -5.15
N GLN A 309 -1.33 -11.70 -4.47
CA GLN A 309 -1.74 -12.10 -3.14
C GLN A 309 -2.73 -13.25 -3.16
N ILE A 310 -3.66 -13.24 -4.12
CA ILE A 310 -4.70 -14.26 -4.27
C ILE A 310 -4.36 -15.17 -5.45
N GLU A 311 -4.31 -16.47 -5.19
CA GLU A 311 -4.36 -17.55 -6.17
C GLU A 311 -5.78 -18.08 -6.19
N ASP A 312 -6.48 -17.88 -7.32
CA ASP A 312 -7.91 -18.16 -7.45
C ASP A 312 -8.27 -19.60 -7.10
N GLY A 313 -9.25 -19.77 -6.21
CA GLY A 313 -9.72 -21.06 -5.72
C GLY A 313 -8.80 -21.76 -4.72
N VAL A 314 -7.63 -21.19 -4.38
CA VAL A 314 -6.63 -21.77 -3.45
C VAL A 314 -6.59 -21.02 -2.13
N ASN A 315 -6.42 -19.70 -2.15
CA ASN A 315 -6.33 -18.87 -0.96
C ASN A 315 -7.22 -17.61 -1.01
N GLY A 316 -8.19 -17.62 -1.91
CA GLY A 316 -9.18 -16.61 -2.14
C GLY A 316 -9.83 -16.80 -3.50
N LEU A 317 -10.69 -15.86 -3.90
CA LEU A 317 -11.34 -15.85 -5.20
C LEU A 317 -11.03 -14.56 -5.94
N LEU A 318 -10.77 -14.68 -7.26
CA LEU A 318 -10.54 -13.56 -8.16
C LEU A 318 -11.65 -13.48 -9.20
N VAL A 319 -12.10 -12.26 -9.48
CA VAL A 319 -13.07 -11.98 -10.53
C VAL A 319 -12.55 -10.85 -11.43
N PRO A 320 -13.04 -10.71 -12.68
CA PRO A 320 -12.71 -9.55 -13.49
C PRO A 320 -13.18 -8.24 -12.80
N PRO A 321 -12.47 -7.11 -13.01
CA PRO A 321 -12.97 -5.82 -12.56
C PRO A 321 -14.26 -5.45 -13.30
N ASP A 322 -15.12 -4.66 -12.65
CA ASP A 322 -16.40 -4.17 -13.16
C ASP A 322 -17.42 -5.26 -13.56
N ASP A 323 -17.31 -6.46 -12.98
CA ASP A 323 -18.25 -7.57 -13.20
C ASP A 323 -18.99 -7.93 -11.90
N GLU A 324 -20.14 -7.31 -11.68
CA GLU A 324 -20.99 -7.56 -10.50
C GLU A 324 -21.60 -8.96 -10.47
N VAL A 325 -21.74 -9.61 -11.63
CA VAL A 325 -22.32 -10.97 -11.71
C VAL A 325 -21.31 -11.99 -11.24
N GLN A 326 -20.07 -11.97 -11.76
CA GLN A 326 -19.02 -12.86 -11.30
C GLN A 326 -18.64 -12.60 -9.84
N LEU A 327 -18.69 -11.33 -9.40
CA LEU A 327 -18.48 -10.99 -7.98
C LEU A 327 -19.57 -11.61 -7.10
N ALA A 328 -20.84 -11.54 -7.51
CA ALA A 328 -21.94 -12.19 -6.79
C ALA A 328 -21.78 -13.72 -6.75
N ASP A 329 -21.39 -14.34 -7.88
CA ASP A 329 -21.15 -15.79 -7.96
C ASP A 329 -19.99 -16.24 -7.05
N ALA A 330 -18.92 -15.45 -6.98
CA ALA A 330 -17.79 -15.72 -6.08
C ALA A 330 -18.20 -15.59 -4.59
N LEU A 331 -18.94 -14.54 -4.24
CA LEU A 331 -19.45 -14.33 -2.89
C LEU A 331 -20.43 -15.42 -2.49
N GLU A 332 -21.33 -15.83 -3.40
CA GLU A 332 -22.30 -16.92 -3.15
C GLU A 332 -21.61 -18.22 -2.77
N LYS A 333 -20.50 -18.58 -3.43
CA LYS A 333 -19.72 -19.80 -3.11
C LYS A 333 -19.21 -19.78 -1.67
N VAL A 334 -18.62 -18.67 -1.23
CA VAL A 334 -18.04 -18.58 0.14
C VAL A 334 -19.09 -18.29 1.22
N ILE A 335 -20.26 -17.77 0.85
CA ILE A 335 -21.41 -17.63 1.76
C ILE A 335 -22.02 -18.99 2.04
N ASN A 336 -22.27 -19.80 1.00
CA ASN A 336 -23.00 -21.05 1.11
C ASN A 336 -22.15 -22.24 1.60
N ASP A 337 -20.82 -22.17 1.46
CA ASP A 337 -19.91 -23.23 1.90
C ASP A 337 -18.94 -22.75 2.97
N PRO A 338 -19.29 -22.86 4.26
CA PRO A 338 -18.42 -22.48 5.38
C PRO A 338 -17.09 -23.26 5.41
N SER A 339 -17.09 -24.52 4.95
CA SER A 339 -15.88 -25.34 4.91
C SER A 339 -14.91 -24.83 3.85
N TYR A 340 -15.42 -24.53 2.67
CA TYR A 340 -14.62 -23.94 1.60
C TYR A 340 -14.10 -22.54 1.98
N ARG A 341 -14.97 -21.72 2.57
CA ARG A 341 -14.58 -20.40 3.12
C ARG A 341 -13.43 -20.53 4.11
N TYR A 342 -13.51 -21.48 5.04
CA TYR A 342 -12.47 -21.73 6.04
C TYR A 342 -11.14 -22.16 5.39
N GLU A 343 -11.15 -23.06 4.39
CA GLU A 343 -9.93 -23.51 3.71
C GLU A 343 -9.24 -22.36 2.95
N LEU A 344 -10.01 -21.52 2.24
CA LEU A 344 -9.47 -20.32 1.59
C LEU A 344 -8.82 -19.36 2.61
N ALA A 345 -9.51 -19.09 3.73
CA ALA A 345 -9.01 -18.22 4.79
C ALA A 345 -7.73 -18.78 5.43
N ARG A 346 -7.68 -20.09 5.72
CA ARG A 346 -6.51 -20.77 6.27
C ARG A 346 -5.30 -20.65 5.35
N THR A 347 -5.49 -20.99 4.08
CA THR A 347 -4.40 -20.94 3.08
C THR A 347 -3.94 -19.50 2.85
N GLY A 348 -4.88 -18.53 2.84
CA GLY A 348 -4.58 -17.10 2.76
C GLY A 348 -3.73 -16.61 3.93
N TRP A 349 -4.09 -17.02 5.14
CA TRP A 349 -3.33 -16.70 6.35
C TRP A 349 -1.91 -17.28 6.33
N GLU A 350 -1.73 -18.54 5.91
CA GLU A 350 -0.42 -19.18 5.79
C GLU A 350 0.48 -18.41 4.81
N LYS A 351 -0.04 -18.02 3.66
CA LYS A 351 0.66 -17.20 2.66
C LYS A 351 1.02 -15.82 3.23
N ALA A 352 0.07 -15.12 3.82
CA ALA A 352 0.29 -13.78 4.37
C ALA A 352 1.33 -13.79 5.50
N LYS A 353 1.28 -14.77 6.40
CA LYS A 353 2.22 -14.92 7.50
C LYS A 353 3.65 -15.20 7.03
N THR A 354 3.81 -15.96 5.96
CA THR A 354 5.13 -16.30 5.43
C THR A 354 5.73 -15.21 4.55
N GLN A 355 4.92 -14.52 3.74
CA GLN A 355 5.40 -13.60 2.73
C GLN A 355 5.24 -12.12 3.11
N TYR A 356 4.20 -11.78 3.90
CA TYR A 356 3.82 -10.40 4.17
C TYR A 356 3.95 -10.02 5.65
N SER A 357 4.45 -10.90 6.52
CA SER A 357 4.74 -10.51 7.90
C SER A 357 5.85 -9.46 7.96
N ILE A 358 5.71 -8.49 8.87
CA ILE A 358 6.72 -7.44 9.06
C ILE A 358 8.11 -8.00 9.35
N GLY A 359 8.18 -9.15 10.04
CA GLY A 359 9.43 -9.84 10.33
C GLY A 359 10.15 -10.32 9.07
N HIS A 360 9.40 -10.89 8.12
CA HIS A 360 9.95 -11.30 6.83
C HIS A 360 10.48 -10.09 6.04
N VAL A 361 9.66 -9.05 5.88
CA VAL A 361 10.02 -7.86 5.10
C VAL A 361 11.22 -7.12 5.71
N VAL A 362 11.30 -7.01 7.04
CA VAL A 362 12.47 -6.44 7.73
C VAL A 362 13.75 -7.21 7.43
N ASN A 363 13.69 -8.56 7.38
CA ASN A 363 14.86 -9.37 7.08
C ASN A 363 15.34 -9.15 5.63
N GLU A 364 14.43 -9.06 4.68
CA GLU A 364 14.77 -8.76 3.28
C GLU A 364 15.33 -7.33 3.12
N LEU A 365 14.71 -6.33 3.78
CA LEU A 365 15.26 -4.97 3.81
C LEU A 365 16.65 -4.90 4.43
N LYS A 366 16.92 -5.66 5.51
CA LYS A 366 18.25 -5.71 6.12
C LYS A 366 19.28 -6.27 5.17
N LYS A 367 18.95 -7.31 4.40
CA LYS A 367 19.86 -7.86 3.36
C LYS A 367 20.17 -6.80 2.32
N LEU A 368 19.15 -6.13 1.80
CA LEU A 368 19.30 -5.07 0.81
C LEU A 368 20.17 -3.92 1.34
N TYR A 369 19.91 -3.44 2.54
CA TYR A 369 20.64 -2.30 3.11
C TYR A 369 22.12 -2.62 3.38
N LEU A 370 22.45 -3.90 3.68
CA LEU A 370 23.82 -4.34 3.86
C LEU A 370 24.66 -4.26 2.57
N GLU A 371 24.05 -4.24 1.38
CA GLU A 371 24.74 -4.08 0.11
C GLU A 371 25.40 -2.70 -0.03
N PHE A 372 24.87 -1.68 0.67
CA PHE A 372 25.34 -0.29 0.63
C PHE A 372 26.35 0.05 1.74
N LEU A 373 26.64 -0.89 2.63
CA LEU A 373 27.56 -0.65 3.73
C LEU A 373 29.00 -1.08 3.40
N PRO A 374 30.01 -0.37 3.92
CA PRO A 374 31.39 -0.83 3.88
C PRO A 374 31.53 -2.23 4.49
N GLN A 375 32.29 -3.10 3.84
CA GLN A 375 32.45 -4.51 4.26
C GLN A 375 33.01 -4.65 5.68
N ASP A 376 33.75 -3.67 6.17
CA ASP A 376 34.32 -3.63 7.53
C ASP A 376 33.24 -3.57 8.64
N HIS A 377 32.00 -3.25 8.28
CA HIS A 377 30.85 -3.23 9.19
C HIS A 377 30.02 -4.54 9.16
N ILE A 378 30.36 -5.51 8.30
CA ILE A 378 29.66 -6.78 8.17
C ILE A 378 30.27 -7.82 9.10
N HIS A 379 30.01 -7.73 10.41
CA HIS A 379 30.20 -8.89 11.28
C HIS A 379 29.05 -9.90 11.04
N PRO A 380 29.35 -11.22 10.93
CA PRO A 380 28.31 -12.21 10.69
C PRO A 380 27.22 -12.12 11.79
N LEU A 381 25.96 -12.16 11.35
CA LEU A 381 24.83 -12.28 12.27
C LEU A 381 25.05 -13.52 13.14
N PRO A 382 24.87 -13.44 14.47
CA PRO A 382 24.94 -14.62 15.32
C PRO A 382 23.91 -15.64 14.82
N ASN A 383 24.39 -16.85 14.56
CA ASN A 383 23.57 -17.94 14.03
C ASN A 383 22.47 -18.27 15.08
N VAL A 384 21.24 -17.91 14.79
CA VAL A 384 20.08 -18.11 15.69
C VAL A 384 19.77 -19.61 15.91
N ALA A 385 20.39 -20.48 15.10
CA ALA A 385 20.22 -21.94 15.20
C ALA A 385 20.97 -22.62 16.38
N ALA A 386 21.82 -21.90 17.13
CA ALA A 386 22.67 -22.53 18.15
C ALA A 386 22.14 -22.42 19.60
N ARG A 387 20.93 -21.88 19.84
CA ARG A 387 20.37 -21.77 21.21
C ARG A 387 19.25 -22.75 21.56
N GLN A 388 19.08 -23.81 20.79
CA GLN A 388 18.10 -24.87 21.12
C GLN A 388 18.69 -26.17 21.68
N SER A 389 19.99 -26.23 21.97
CA SER A 389 20.63 -27.45 22.47
C SER A 389 21.26 -27.35 23.88
N GLU A 390 20.92 -26.34 24.66
CA GLU A 390 21.37 -26.25 26.07
C GLU A 390 20.20 -26.00 27.03
N VAL A 391 19.21 -26.88 27.04
CA VAL A 391 18.32 -27.15 28.17
C VAL A 391 17.88 -28.61 28.04
N GLU A 392 18.71 -29.53 28.47
CA GLU A 392 18.31 -30.79 29.10
C GLU A 392 18.52 -30.72 30.60
#